data_c31bc19af85bfcbb2e03e013660191c1
#
_entry.id   c31bc19af85bfcbb2e03e013660191c1
#
_cell.length_a   1.000
_cell.length_b   1.000
_cell.length_c   1.000
_cell.angle_alpha   90.00
_cell.angle_beta   90.00
_cell.angle_gamma   90.00
#
_symmetry.space_group_name_H-M   'P 1'
#
loop_
_entity.id
_entity.type
_entity.pdbx_description
1 polymer ?
#
loop_
_entity_poly.entity_id
_entity_poly.type
_entity_poly.pdbx_seq_one_letter_code
_entity_poly.pdbx_strand_id
1 'polypeptide(L)'
;MKTHRLRCLLNNLALALSHLAVLAIVLVVTSAPASAQLSDSEVGRRVMVDYIVHFAYHLQWPIEAFTGTDAPFRICVMGGDSLQAPLAERLKHQRINGRRVELESVKQGELMRARSCQILVLGEMERSSLVKAVGALEFFPVLTVSDAERFAATGGMIEFVDSGGGVALQLNKTMLDRAELKMGNSLFRLSRKLD
;
A
#
# COMPACT_ATOMS: atom_id res chain seq x y z
N MET A 1 -66.49 -21.79 -9.55
CA MET A 1 -65.32 -21.57 -10.45
C MET A 1 -64.55 -20.26 -10.17
N LYS A 2 -65.11 -19.19 -9.63
CA LYS A 2 -64.41 -17.92 -9.34
C LYS A 2 -63.42 -17.98 -8.16
N THR A 3 -63.71 -18.77 -7.12
CA THR A 3 -62.88 -18.87 -5.89
C THR A 3 -61.56 -19.58 -6.07
N HIS A 4 -61.48 -20.54 -7.00
CA HIS A 4 -60.23 -21.27 -7.30
C HIS A 4 -59.19 -20.40 -8.04
N ARG A 5 -59.66 -19.52 -8.94
CA ARG A 5 -58.76 -18.63 -9.70
C ARG A 5 -58.15 -17.54 -8.79
N LEU A 6 -58.92 -17.05 -7.79
CA LEU A 6 -58.45 -16.05 -6.87
C LEU A 6 -57.35 -16.59 -5.92
N ARG A 7 -57.51 -17.85 -5.45
CA ARG A 7 -56.51 -18.51 -4.62
C ARG A 7 -55.19 -18.77 -5.38
N CYS A 8 -55.30 -19.13 -6.65
CA CYS A 8 -54.08 -19.35 -7.46
C CYS A 8 -53.31 -18.06 -7.74
N LEU A 9 -53.99 -16.96 -7.97
CA LEU A 9 -53.41 -15.61 -8.12
C LEU A 9 -52.73 -15.11 -6.83
N LEU A 10 -53.36 -15.29 -5.67
CA LEU A 10 -52.78 -14.91 -4.38
C LEU A 10 -51.55 -15.72 -4.01
N ASN A 11 -51.53 -17.03 -4.30
CA ASN A 11 -50.35 -17.88 -4.10
C ASN A 11 -49.16 -17.48 -4.98
N ASN A 12 -49.42 -17.18 -6.28
CA ASN A 12 -48.38 -16.76 -7.19
C ASN A 12 -47.82 -15.37 -6.80
N LEU A 13 -48.65 -14.47 -6.31
CA LEU A 13 -48.21 -13.16 -5.84
C LEU A 13 -47.35 -13.28 -4.55
N ALA A 14 -47.75 -14.15 -3.60
CA ALA A 14 -46.99 -14.42 -2.38
C ALA A 14 -45.59 -15.05 -2.70
N LEU A 15 -45.53 -15.98 -3.65
CA LEU A 15 -44.29 -16.56 -4.12
C LEU A 15 -43.40 -15.52 -4.80
N ALA A 16 -43.94 -14.64 -5.63
CA ALA A 16 -43.16 -13.58 -6.29
C ALA A 16 -42.61 -12.56 -5.27
N LEU A 17 -43.36 -12.19 -4.27
CA LEU A 17 -42.93 -11.29 -3.18
C LEU A 17 -41.83 -11.93 -2.32
N SER A 18 -41.92 -13.24 -2.04
CA SER A 18 -40.88 -13.95 -1.29
C SER A 18 -39.57 -14.04 -2.05
N HIS A 19 -39.60 -14.25 -3.36
CA HIS A 19 -38.37 -14.27 -4.20
C HIS A 19 -37.72 -12.87 -4.30
N LEU A 20 -38.53 -11.80 -4.38
CA LEU A 20 -38.03 -10.42 -4.38
C LEU A 20 -37.36 -10.05 -3.03
N ALA A 21 -37.94 -10.48 -1.92
CA ALA A 21 -37.38 -10.26 -0.58
C ALA A 21 -36.05 -11.00 -0.40
N VAL A 22 -35.94 -12.24 -0.85
CA VAL A 22 -34.69 -13.04 -0.79
C VAL A 22 -33.62 -12.41 -1.68
N LEU A 23 -33.98 -11.95 -2.88
CA LEU A 23 -33.04 -11.28 -3.79
C LEU A 23 -32.51 -9.96 -3.20
N ALA A 24 -33.36 -9.19 -2.53
CA ALA A 24 -32.96 -7.95 -1.85
C ALA A 24 -32.01 -8.22 -0.68
N ILE A 25 -32.22 -9.27 0.11
CA ILE A 25 -31.37 -9.67 1.23
C ILE A 25 -30.00 -10.13 0.72
N VAL A 26 -29.94 -10.86 -0.37
CA VAL A 26 -28.65 -11.32 -0.98
C VAL A 26 -27.83 -10.13 -1.49
N LEU A 27 -28.47 -9.09 -2.02
CA LEU A 27 -27.77 -7.88 -2.50
C LEU A 27 -27.17 -7.03 -1.34
N VAL A 28 -27.75 -7.07 -0.17
CA VAL A 28 -27.25 -6.29 0.99
C VAL A 28 -26.06 -6.97 1.67
N VAL A 29 -25.93 -8.29 1.58
CA VAL A 29 -24.86 -9.06 2.26
C VAL A 29 -23.51 -9.02 1.51
N THR A 30 -23.47 -8.61 0.25
CA THR A 30 -22.26 -8.64 -0.57
C THR A 30 -21.43 -7.35 -0.59
N SER A 31 -21.87 -6.29 0.08
CA SER A 31 -21.05 -5.09 0.26
C SER A 31 -20.08 -5.29 1.43
N ALA A 32 -18.96 -5.97 1.19
CA ALA A 32 -17.82 -5.92 2.10
C ALA A 32 -17.38 -4.45 2.21
N PRO A 33 -17.21 -3.89 3.43
CA PRO A 33 -16.66 -2.56 3.56
C PRO A 33 -15.27 -2.54 2.91
N ALA A 34 -15.07 -1.69 1.92
CA ALA A 34 -13.74 -1.39 1.42
C ALA A 34 -12.96 -0.79 2.59
N SER A 35 -11.88 -1.44 2.99
CA SER A 35 -10.99 -0.87 4.00
C SER A 35 -10.42 0.43 3.45
N ALA A 36 -10.74 1.56 4.10
CA ALA A 36 -10.18 2.85 3.74
C ALA A 36 -8.68 2.83 3.96
N GLN A 37 -7.91 3.18 2.94
CA GLN A 37 -6.46 3.30 3.05
C GLN A 37 -6.09 4.62 3.73
N LEU A 38 -4.94 4.67 4.41
CA LEU A 38 -4.44 5.92 5.00
C LEU A 38 -4.24 7.01 3.95
N SER A 39 -3.80 6.62 2.76
CA SER A 39 -3.61 7.51 1.61
C SER A 39 -4.90 8.13 1.06
N ASP A 40 -6.08 7.66 1.46
CA ASP A 40 -7.37 8.26 1.09
C ASP A 40 -7.60 9.59 1.81
N SER A 41 -7.04 9.76 3.00
CA SER A 41 -7.17 10.99 3.79
C SER A 41 -5.97 11.91 3.63
N GLU A 42 -6.19 13.24 3.70
CA GLU A 42 -5.10 14.23 3.66
C GLU A 42 -4.14 14.06 4.84
N VAL A 43 -4.68 13.80 6.02
CA VAL A 43 -3.89 13.58 7.25
C VAL A 43 -3.02 12.33 7.11
N GLY A 44 -3.60 11.22 6.64
CA GLY A 44 -2.87 9.98 6.40
C GLY A 44 -1.75 10.17 5.40
N ARG A 45 -2.02 10.82 4.25
CA ARG A 45 -0.97 11.12 3.25
C ARG A 45 0.17 11.93 3.84
N ARG A 46 -0.12 12.96 4.64
CA ARG A 46 0.91 13.79 5.28
C ARG A 46 1.79 12.97 6.20
N VAL A 47 1.20 12.15 7.04
CA VAL A 47 1.94 11.28 7.97
C VAL A 47 2.79 10.26 7.21
N MET A 48 2.23 9.60 6.18
CA MET A 48 2.98 8.66 5.34
C MET A 48 4.19 9.34 4.68
N VAL A 49 4.01 10.54 4.13
CA VAL A 49 5.10 11.33 3.50
C VAL A 49 6.20 11.64 4.52
N ASP A 50 5.86 12.07 5.73
CA ASP A 50 6.83 12.36 6.77
C ASP A 50 7.62 11.11 7.18
N TYR A 51 6.98 9.94 7.30
CA TYR A 51 7.66 8.67 7.54
C TYR A 51 8.56 8.25 6.38
N ILE A 52 8.11 8.37 5.13
CA ILE A 52 8.91 8.03 3.93
C ILE A 52 10.19 8.87 3.91
N VAL A 53 10.08 10.17 4.16
CA VAL A 53 11.24 11.06 4.24
C VAL A 53 12.13 10.68 5.44
N HIS A 54 11.54 10.33 6.57
CA HIS A 54 12.29 9.86 7.73
C HIS A 54 13.08 8.57 7.44
N PHE A 55 12.47 7.60 6.73
CA PHE A 55 13.18 6.40 6.29
C PHE A 55 14.35 6.75 5.38
N ALA A 56 14.17 7.67 4.44
CA ALA A 56 15.21 8.10 3.53
C ALA A 56 16.47 8.64 4.25
N TYR A 57 16.30 9.32 5.38
CA TYR A 57 17.42 9.85 6.18
C TYR A 57 18.04 8.82 7.14
N HIS A 58 17.26 7.88 7.64
CA HIS A 58 17.67 7.06 8.81
C HIS A 58 17.89 5.58 8.49
N LEU A 59 17.48 5.08 7.32
CA LEU A 59 17.93 3.78 6.86
C LEU A 59 19.32 3.88 6.24
N GLN A 60 20.04 2.78 6.34
CA GLN A 60 21.33 2.63 5.66
C GLN A 60 21.16 1.68 4.48
N TRP A 61 21.46 2.19 3.29
CA TRP A 61 21.53 1.42 2.05
C TRP A 61 22.93 0.90 1.83
N PRO A 62 23.10 -0.32 1.30
CA PRO A 62 24.41 -0.79 0.86
C PRO A 62 24.92 0.08 -0.31
N ILE A 63 26.21 0.08 -0.55
CA ILE A 63 26.82 0.92 -1.60
C ILE A 63 26.30 0.55 -3.00
N GLU A 64 25.95 -0.71 -3.20
CA GLU A 64 25.41 -1.28 -4.43
C GLU A 64 24.02 -0.76 -4.79
N ALA A 65 23.32 -0.14 -3.83
CA ALA A 65 22.04 0.55 -4.09
C ALA A 65 22.21 1.80 -5.00
N PHE A 66 23.46 2.21 -5.25
CA PHE A 66 23.78 3.40 -6.02
C PHE A 66 24.73 3.07 -7.16
N THR A 67 24.45 3.60 -8.35
CA THR A 67 25.28 3.38 -9.55
C THR A 67 26.57 4.22 -9.56
N GLY A 68 26.84 4.98 -8.51
CA GLY A 68 28.03 5.83 -8.38
C GLY A 68 27.94 6.83 -7.24
N THR A 69 29.03 7.53 -6.98
CA THR A 69 29.13 8.51 -5.90
C THR A 69 28.13 9.66 -6.04
N ASP A 70 27.88 10.12 -7.25
CA ASP A 70 26.98 11.25 -7.54
C ASP A 70 25.55 10.82 -7.92
N ALA A 71 25.27 9.50 -7.88
CA ALA A 71 23.95 8.98 -8.17
C ALA A 71 22.90 9.61 -7.24
N PRO A 72 21.75 10.02 -7.75
CA PRO A 72 20.67 10.59 -6.93
C PRO A 72 20.08 9.53 -6.00
N PHE A 73 19.44 10.01 -4.94
CA PHE A 73 18.56 9.20 -4.11
C PHE A 73 17.18 9.21 -4.76
N ARG A 74 16.73 8.05 -5.27
CA ARG A 74 15.45 7.95 -5.98
C ARG A 74 14.36 7.42 -5.06
N ILE A 75 13.26 8.17 -5.00
CA ILE A 75 12.00 7.74 -4.41
C ILE A 75 11.03 7.56 -5.57
N CYS A 76 10.44 6.38 -5.68
CA CYS A 76 9.56 6.04 -6.77
C CYS A 76 8.15 5.76 -6.24
N VAL A 77 7.14 6.10 -7.04
CA VAL A 77 5.73 5.78 -6.76
C VAL A 77 5.22 4.88 -7.87
N MET A 78 4.65 3.74 -7.51
CA MET A 78 4.02 2.78 -8.42
C MET A 78 2.59 2.50 -7.96
N GLY A 79 1.63 2.54 -8.87
CA GLY A 79 0.20 2.40 -8.56
C GLY A 79 -0.46 3.75 -8.41
N GLY A 80 -1.39 3.92 -7.46
CA GLY A 80 -2.07 5.19 -7.22
C GLY A 80 -1.12 6.37 -6.98
N ASP A 81 -1.50 7.54 -7.42
CA ASP A 81 -0.67 8.76 -7.43
C ASP A 81 -0.92 9.69 -6.23
N SER A 82 -1.75 9.26 -5.27
CA SER A 82 -2.16 10.08 -4.12
C SER A 82 -1.00 10.68 -3.31
N LEU A 83 0.15 10.02 -3.29
CA LEU A 83 1.36 10.47 -2.59
C LEU A 83 2.35 11.22 -3.48
N GLN A 84 2.17 11.24 -4.81
CA GLN A 84 3.12 11.86 -5.74
C GLN A 84 3.29 13.36 -5.47
N ALA A 85 2.21 14.11 -5.43
CA ALA A 85 2.26 15.57 -5.23
C ALA A 85 2.72 15.95 -3.81
N PRO A 86 2.22 15.33 -2.72
CA PRO A 86 2.74 15.57 -1.37
C PRO A 86 4.22 15.25 -1.19
N LEU A 87 4.71 14.15 -1.80
CA LEU A 87 6.13 13.81 -1.80
C LEU A 87 6.96 14.84 -2.57
N ALA A 88 6.51 15.26 -3.75
CA ALA A 88 7.20 16.25 -4.56
C ALA A 88 7.40 17.56 -3.77
N GLU A 89 6.36 18.04 -3.11
CA GLU A 89 6.44 19.27 -2.30
C GLU A 89 7.38 19.08 -1.10
N ARG A 90 7.27 17.95 -0.39
CA ARG A 90 8.07 17.68 0.80
C ARG A 90 9.55 17.47 0.52
N LEU A 91 9.88 16.95 -0.66
CA LEU A 91 11.25 16.65 -1.10
C LEU A 91 11.92 17.82 -1.85
N LYS A 92 11.18 18.87 -2.14
CA LYS A 92 11.69 20.05 -2.84
C LYS A 92 12.96 20.59 -2.17
N HIS A 93 14.03 20.71 -2.95
CA HIS A 93 15.33 21.18 -2.49
C HIS A 93 16.01 20.34 -1.39
N GLN A 94 15.49 19.15 -1.09
CA GLN A 94 16.10 18.25 -0.11
C GLN A 94 17.32 17.52 -0.70
N ARG A 95 18.24 17.16 0.20
CA ARG A 95 19.33 16.23 -0.08
C ARG A 95 19.34 15.15 0.98
N ILE A 96 19.46 13.91 0.57
CA ILE A 96 19.53 12.76 1.47
C ILE A 96 20.97 12.25 1.44
N ASN A 97 21.65 12.33 2.60
CA ASN A 97 23.06 11.95 2.72
C ASN A 97 23.96 12.62 1.64
N GLY A 98 23.68 13.91 1.35
CA GLY A 98 24.43 14.68 0.34
C GLY A 98 23.95 14.47 -1.10
N ARG A 99 23.15 13.45 -1.38
CA ARG A 99 22.66 13.13 -2.75
C ARG A 99 21.43 13.99 -3.08
N ARG A 100 21.31 14.39 -4.36
CA ARG A 100 20.07 14.99 -4.88
C ARG A 100 18.94 13.96 -4.76
N VAL A 101 17.73 14.43 -4.46
CA VAL A 101 16.55 13.58 -4.44
C VAL A 101 15.83 13.67 -5.78
N GLU A 102 15.49 12.53 -6.34
CA GLU A 102 14.65 12.40 -7.53
C GLU A 102 13.37 11.63 -7.16
N LEU A 103 12.22 12.21 -7.50
CA LEU A 103 10.93 11.56 -7.36
C LEU A 103 10.46 11.11 -8.74
N GLU A 104 10.20 9.81 -8.89
CA GLU A 104 9.81 9.22 -10.16
C GLU A 104 8.48 8.48 -10.06
N SER A 105 7.67 8.53 -11.12
CA SER A 105 6.54 7.64 -11.29
C SER A 105 6.98 6.41 -12.10
N VAL A 106 6.68 5.23 -11.59
CA VAL A 106 7.01 3.94 -12.23
C VAL A 106 5.71 3.22 -12.55
N LYS A 107 5.52 2.82 -13.80
CA LYS A 107 4.31 2.09 -14.20
C LYS A 107 4.31 0.67 -13.61
N GLN A 108 3.11 0.16 -13.35
CA GLN A 108 2.94 -1.25 -12.97
C GLN A 108 3.57 -2.15 -14.04
N GLY A 109 4.44 -3.07 -13.58
CA GLY A 109 5.19 -3.96 -14.48
C GLY A 109 6.57 -3.47 -14.91
N GLU A 110 6.94 -2.19 -14.74
CA GLU A 110 8.30 -1.67 -14.99
C GLU A 110 9.26 -2.04 -13.85
N LEU A 111 9.33 -3.33 -13.52
CA LEU A 111 10.08 -3.82 -12.34
C LEU A 111 11.59 -3.57 -12.43
N MET A 112 12.14 -3.56 -13.63
CA MET A 112 13.56 -3.23 -13.84
C MET A 112 13.86 -1.77 -13.44
N ARG A 113 12.93 -0.86 -13.72
CA ARG A 113 13.05 0.54 -13.32
C ARG A 113 12.88 0.68 -11.80
N ALA A 114 11.95 -0.06 -11.21
CA ALA A 114 11.75 -0.06 -9.76
C ALA A 114 13.01 -0.47 -8.98
N ARG A 115 13.85 -1.35 -9.53
CA ARG A 115 15.12 -1.77 -8.91
C ARG A 115 16.16 -0.67 -8.78
N SER A 116 16.02 0.43 -9.52
CA SER A 116 16.94 1.58 -9.43
C SER A 116 16.52 2.60 -8.37
N CYS A 117 15.37 2.40 -7.71
CA CYS A 117 14.87 3.26 -6.66
C CYS A 117 15.43 2.83 -5.31
N GLN A 118 15.69 3.75 -4.40
CA GLN A 118 16.02 3.43 -3.00
C GLN A 118 14.74 3.20 -2.18
N ILE A 119 13.68 3.94 -2.47
CA ILE A 119 12.36 3.72 -1.87
C ILE A 119 11.34 3.55 -3.01
N LEU A 120 10.52 2.51 -2.91
CA LEU A 120 9.36 2.31 -3.76
C LEU A 120 8.10 2.36 -2.93
N VAL A 121 7.30 3.39 -3.18
CA VAL A 121 5.97 3.55 -2.61
C VAL A 121 4.99 2.83 -3.52
N LEU A 122 4.30 1.82 -2.98
CA LEU A 122 3.30 1.05 -3.70
C LEU A 122 1.92 1.56 -3.28
N GLY A 123 1.28 2.31 -4.16
CA GLY A 123 -0.07 2.85 -3.98
C GLY A 123 -1.15 1.83 -4.35
N GLU A 124 -2.36 2.33 -4.60
CA GLU A 124 -3.50 1.49 -4.96
C GLU A 124 -3.22 0.67 -6.24
N MET A 125 -3.31 -0.62 -6.12
CA MET A 125 -3.16 -1.57 -7.22
C MET A 125 -3.81 -2.91 -6.88
N GLU A 126 -4.03 -3.72 -7.90
CA GLU A 126 -4.51 -5.08 -7.71
C GLU A 126 -3.52 -5.91 -6.88
N ARG A 127 -4.04 -6.74 -5.96
CA ARG A 127 -3.22 -7.57 -5.06
C ARG A 127 -2.21 -8.45 -5.79
N SER A 128 -2.61 -9.02 -6.93
CA SER A 128 -1.74 -9.83 -7.77
C SER A 128 -0.52 -9.05 -8.29
N SER A 129 -0.72 -7.81 -8.69
CA SER A 129 0.33 -6.88 -9.13
C SER A 129 1.24 -6.48 -7.96
N LEU A 130 0.68 -6.24 -6.77
CA LEU A 130 1.41 -5.95 -5.55
C LEU A 130 2.36 -7.08 -5.17
N VAL A 131 1.85 -8.33 -5.09
CA VAL A 131 2.65 -9.52 -4.78
C VAL A 131 3.77 -9.72 -5.81
N LYS A 132 3.48 -9.52 -7.10
CA LYS A 132 4.47 -9.60 -8.17
C LYS A 132 5.56 -8.53 -8.02
N ALA A 133 5.19 -7.30 -7.67
CA ALA A 133 6.14 -6.21 -7.48
C ALA A 133 7.09 -6.49 -6.31
N VAL A 134 6.56 -6.85 -5.13
CA VAL A 134 7.41 -7.14 -3.96
C VAL A 134 8.29 -8.36 -4.17
N GLY A 135 7.78 -9.43 -4.79
CA GLY A 135 8.57 -10.62 -5.10
C GLY A 135 9.72 -10.36 -6.07
N ALA A 136 9.54 -9.45 -7.04
CA ALA A 136 10.59 -9.07 -7.98
C ALA A 136 11.70 -8.21 -7.34
N LEU A 137 11.47 -7.66 -6.15
CA LEU A 137 12.38 -6.77 -5.42
C LEU A 137 12.97 -7.42 -4.17
N GLU A 138 12.66 -8.68 -3.88
CA GLU A 138 13.00 -9.38 -2.64
C GLU A 138 14.49 -9.27 -2.24
N PHE A 139 15.38 -9.33 -3.21
CA PHE A 139 16.85 -9.30 -2.99
C PHE A 139 17.51 -8.02 -3.51
N PHE A 140 16.71 -6.98 -3.74
CA PHE A 140 17.23 -5.69 -4.18
C PHE A 140 17.17 -4.69 -3.03
N PRO A 141 18.16 -3.79 -2.91
CA PRO A 141 18.19 -2.80 -1.84
C PRO A 141 17.21 -1.65 -2.09
N VAL A 142 15.93 -2.02 -2.23
CA VAL A 142 14.80 -1.13 -2.47
C VAL A 142 13.83 -1.26 -1.32
N LEU A 143 13.70 -0.22 -0.50
CA LEU A 143 12.69 -0.19 0.54
C LEU A 143 11.30 -0.12 -0.07
N THR A 144 10.49 -1.14 0.15
CA THR A 144 9.08 -1.16 -0.28
C THR A 144 8.16 -0.72 0.85
N VAL A 145 7.28 0.26 0.58
CA VAL A 145 6.33 0.80 1.55
C VAL A 145 4.93 0.90 0.95
N SER A 146 3.90 0.62 1.73
CA SER A 146 2.50 0.73 1.30
C SER A 146 1.57 0.82 2.51
N ASP A 147 0.36 1.32 2.30
CA ASP A 147 -0.77 1.23 3.22
C ASP A 147 -1.81 0.18 2.77
N ALA A 148 -1.47 -0.62 1.77
CA ALA A 148 -2.30 -1.75 1.36
C ALA A 148 -2.39 -2.78 2.49
N GLU A 149 -3.61 -3.24 2.76
CA GLU A 149 -3.89 -4.21 3.83
C GLU A 149 -3.02 -5.47 3.71
N ARG A 150 -2.40 -5.87 4.82
CA ARG A 150 -1.51 -7.04 4.92
C ARG A 150 -0.31 -6.97 3.97
N PHE A 151 0.15 -5.77 3.64
CA PHE A 151 1.30 -5.57 2.75
C PHE A 151 2.57 -6.26 3.27
N ALA A 152 2.90 -6.05 4.54
CA ALA A 152 4.07 -6.67 5.14
C ALA A 152 3.97 -8.20 5.18
N ALA A 153 2.76 -8.75 5.40
CA ALA A 153 2.51 -10.18 5.35
C ALA A 153 2.62 -10.79 3.94
N THR A 154 2.50 -9.98 2.88
CA THR A 154 2.65 -10.43 1.48
C THR A 154 4.07 -10.29 0.94
N GLY A 155 5.04 -9.92 1.78
CA GLY A 155 6.44 -9.75 1.39
C GLY A 155 6.87 -8.29 1.24
N GLY A 156 6.00 -7.31 1.50
CA GLY A 156 6.39 -5.91 1.62
C GLY A 156 7.25 -5.66 2.86
N MET A 157 8.02 -4.58 2.87
CA MET A 157 8.94 -4.30 3.98
C MET A 157 8.32 -3.47 5.08
N ILE A 158 7.59 -2.40 4.74
CA ILE A 158 6.93 -1.53 5.73
C ILE A 158 5.49 -1.28 5.31
N GLU A 159 4.57 -1.68 6.18
CA GLU A 159 3.14 -1.41 6.04
C GLU A 159 2.73 -0.29 6.99
N PHE A 160 2.04 0.70 6.45
CA PHE A 160 1.36 1.73 7.23
C PHE A 160 -0.02 1.23 7.64
N VAL A 161 -0.32 1.27 8.92
CA VAL A 161 -1.59 0.78 9.47
C VAL A 161 -2.27 1.88 10.25
N ASP A 162 -3.57 2.07 10.01
CA ASP A 162 -4.39 2.94 10.87
C ASP A 162 -4.53 2.27 12.25
N SER A 163 -4.14 3.00 13.28
CA SER A 163 -4.21 2.54 14.67
C SER A 163 -5.35 3.19 15.47
N GLY A 164 -6.35 3.76 14.78
CA GLY A 164 -7.53 4.36 15.44
C GLY A 164 -7.28 5.72 16.07
N GLY A 165 -6.37 6.50 15.52
CA GLY A 165 -6.01 7.86 15.97
C GLY A 165 -4.58 8.24 15.65
N GLY A 166 -3.87 7.37 14.95
CA GLY A 166 -2.51 7.58 14.49
C GLY A 166 -2.09 6.52 13.47
N VAL A 167 -0.85 6.58 13.04
CA VAL A 167 -0.27 5.61 12.11
C VAL A 167 0.70 4.71 12.87
N ALA A 168 0.47 3.41 12.78
CA ALA A 168 1.42 2.38 13.22
C ALA A 168 2.19 1.83 12.00
N LEU A 169 3.39 1.31 12.24
CA LEU A 169 4.21 0.67 11.24
C LEU A 169 4.29 -0.83 11.52
N GLN A 170 3.99 -1.66 10.54
CA GLN A 170 4.31 -3.08 10.57
C GLN A 170 5.55 -3.32 9.70
N LEU A 171 6.57 -3.94 10.30
CA LEU A 171 7.85 -4.19 9.65
C LEU A 171 8.02 -5.68 9.34
N ASN A 172 8.41 -5.99 8.12
CA ASN A 172 8.90 -7.29 7.75
C ASN A 172 10.43 -7.29 7.83
N LYS A 173 10.96 -7.67 9.00
CA LYS A 173 12.40 -7.68 9.24
C LYS A 173 13.15 -8.63 8.30
N THR A 174 12.55 -9.77 7.99
CA THR A 174 13.15 -10.75 7.07
C THR A 174 13.40 -10.15 5.70
N MET A 175 12.45 -9.37 5.17
CA MET A 175 12.60 -8.72 3.87
C MET A 175 13.61 -7.57 3.90
N LEU A 176 13.66 -6.80 4.99
CA LEU A 176 14.69 -5.77 5.18
C LEU A 176 16.10 -6.38 5.21
N ASP A 177 16.28 -7.48 5.94
CA ASP A 177 17.56 -8.18 6.04
C ASP A 177 18.00 -8.76 4.68
N ARG A 178 17.07 -9.34 3.90
CA ARG A 178 17.36 -9.88 2.55
C ARG A 178 17.78 -8.79 1.55
N ALA A 179 17.26 -7.60 1.71
CA ALA A 179 17.61 -6.43 0.90
C ALA A 179 18.83 -5.68 1.46
N GLU A 180 19.47 -6.19 2.52
CA GLU A 180 20.61 -5.57 3.20
C GLU A 180 20.35 -4.14 3.72
N LEU A 181 19.08 -3.82 3.97
CA LEU A 181 18.66 -2.54 4.51
C LEU A 181 18.78 -2.55 6.03
N LYS A 182 19.61 -1.68 6.59
CA LYS A 182 19.81 -1.60 8.04
C LYS A 182 18.99 -0.47 8.63
N MET A 183 18.17 -0.81 9.60
CA MET A 183 17.32 0.12 10.33
C MET A 183 17.96 0.46 11.69
N GLY A 184 18.07 1.74 12.00
CA GLY A 184 18.55 2.19 13.31
C GLY A 184 17.54 1.83 14.42
N ASN A 185 18.05 1.64 15.65
CA ASN A 185 17.25 1.24 16.81
C ASN A 185 16.09 2.20 17.13
N SER A 186 16.18 3.47 16.77
CA SER A 186 15.12 4.47 16.97
C SER A 186 13.89 4.19 16.12
N LEU A 187 14.07 3.85 14.85
CA LEU A 187 12.99 3.47 13.92
C LEU A 187 12.35 2.13 14.32
N PHE A 188 13.17 1.19 14.77
CA PHE A 188 12.70 -0.12 15.18
C PHE A 188 11.75 -0.06 16.39
N ARG A 189 11.94 0.92 17.30
CA ARG A 189 11.05 1.13 18.46
C ARG A 189 9.70 1.73 18.10
N LEU A 190 9.60 2.42 16.97
CA LEU A 190 8.35 3.02 16.48
C LEU A 190 7.45 2.04 15.73
N SER A 191 7.95 0.84 15.45
CA SER A 191 7.24 -0.17 14.66
C SER A 191 6.67 -1.28 15.53
N ARG A 192 5.52 -1.83 15.13
CA ARG A 192 5.08 -3.14 15.60
C ARG A 192 5.77 -4.21 14.75
N LYS A 193 6.44 -5.15 15.42
CA LYS A 193 7.03 -6.31 14.76
C LYS A 193 5.92 -7.24 14.28
N LEU A 194 6.02 -7.72 13.05
CA LEU A 194 5.33 -8.95 12.66
C LEU A 194 6.13 -10.12 13.26
N ASP A 195 5.50 -10.84 14.18
CA ASP A 195 6.00 -12.11 14.71
C ASP A 195 5.75 -13.24 13.72
#